data_db79b9ad95f870879df40d612b6506d5
#
_entry.id   db79b9ad95f870879df40d612b6506d5
#
_cell.length_a   1.000
_cell.length_b   1.000
_cell.length_c   1.000
_cell.angle_alpha   90.00
_cell.angle_beta   90.00
_cell.angle_gamma   90.00
#
_symmetry.space_group_name_H-M   'P 1'
#
loop_
_entity.id
_entity.type
_entity.pdbx_description
1 polymer ?
#
loop_
_entity_poly.entity_id
_entity_poly.type
_entity_poly.pdbx_seq_one_letter_code
_entity_poly.pdbx_strand_id
1 'polypeptide(L)'
;MAIQEYKSEINELQKIQLSMLKDFDAVCQRHRISYQLFSGTALGAVRHKGFIPWDDDIDVVVLREDYKRFFDCASEELDSNKYYVQREFSEHWPMFFSKLRLNGTTYIEKYHSHDARIHQGIYIDIFPCDNLSDSRLMQKLQYIASKIVIAKSLYTRGYDTNRTVKKCFMQFCRILPTEPFKRLCIRRNDSSSLKVHIFFGGGKKFERSIFLENGLSNP
;
A
#
# COMPACT_ATOMS: atom_id res chain seq x y z
N MET A 1 -25.04 -23.53 -3.17
CA MET A 1 -24.43 -23.14 -4.43
C MET A 1 -23.64 -21.84 -4.28
N ALA A 2 -24.19 -20.69 -3.99
CA ALA A 2 -23.50 -19.39 -3.91
C ALA A 2 -22.27 -19.34 -2.94
N ILE A 3 -22.35 -19.95 -1.76
CA ILE A 3 -21.20 -19.94 -0.80
C ILE A 3 -20.03 -20.79 -1.30
N GLN A 4 -20.30 -21.88 -2.01
CA GLN A 4 -19.26 -22.75 -2.55
C GLN A 4 -18.59 -22.14 -3.77
N GLU A 5 -19.35 -21.44 -4.58
CA GLU A 5 -18.89 -20.67 -5.74
C GLU A 5 -18.01 -19.50 -5.28
N TYR A 6 -18.47 -18.70 -4.32
CA TYR A 6 -17.67 -17.63 -3.71
C TYR A 6 -16.33 -18.12 -3.12
N LYS A 7 -16.33 -19.26 -2.41
CA LYS A 7 -15.08 -19.85 -1.90
C LYS A 7 -14.12 -20.28 -3.03
N SER A 8 -14.66 -20.77 -4.15
CA SER A 8 -13.86 -21.15 -5.31
C SER A 8 -13.20 -19.92 -5.93
N GLU A 9 -13.97 -18.84 -6.12
CA GLU A 9 -13.48 -17.58 -6.69
C GLU A 9 -12.38 -16.93 -5.83
N ILE A 10 -12.58 -16.87 -4.51
CA ILE A 10 -11.55 -16.36 -3.58
C ILE A 10 -10.28 -17.22 -3.64
N ASN A 11 -10.40 -18.53 -3.68
CA ASN A 11 -9.22 -19.40 -3.77
C ASN A 11 -8.42 -19.17 -5.07
N GLU A 12 -9.10 -18.98 -6.20
CA GLU A 12 -8.43 -18.67 -7.47
C GLU A 12 -7.76 -17.30 -7.43
N LEU A 13 -8.43 -16.28 -6.88
CA LEU A 13 -7.85 -14.96 -6.66
C LEU A 13 -6.58 -15.05 -5.82
N GLN A 14 -6.63 -15.74 -4.67
CA GLN A 14 -5.49 -15.92 -3.77
C GLN A 14 -4.31 -16.63 -4.44
N LYS A 15 -4.56 -17.64 -5.30
CA LYS A 15 -3.50 -18.30 -6.08
C LYS A 15 -2.81 -17.34 -7.05
N ILE A 16 -3.59 -16.50 -7.74
CA ILE A 16 -3.06 -15.50 -8.66
C ILE A 16 -2.23 -14.48 -7.90
N GLN A 17 -2.76 -13.94 -6.81
CA GLN A 17 -2.06 -12.96 -5.97
C GLN A 17 -0.78 -13.55 -5.36
N LEU A 18 -0.79 -14.82 -4.94
CA LEU A 18 0.42 -15.50 -4.46
C LEU A 18 1.49 -15.62 -5.56
N SER A 19 1.08 -15.87 -6.80
CA SER A 19 2.03 -15.87 -7.93
C SER A 19 2.63 -14.48 -8.15
N MET A 20 1.81 -13.43 -8.06
CA MET A 20 2.28 -12.03 -8.15
C MET A 20 3.23 -11.68 -7.01
N LEU A 21 2.93 -12.13 -5.79
CA LEU A 21 3.81 -11.91 -4.63
C LEU A 21 5.17 -12.60 -4.82
N LYS A 22 5.21 -13.81 -5.41
CA LYS A 22 6.46 -14.50 -5.73
C LYS A 22 7.31 -13.74 -6.75
N ASP A 23 6.69 -13.15 -7.77
CA ASP A 23 7.41 -12.35 -8.76
C ASP A 23 7.92 -11.03 -8.12
N PHE A 24 7.12 -10.40 -7.26
CA PHE A 24 7.53 -9.24 -6.47
C PHE A 24 8.71 -9.60 -5.55
N ASP A 25 8.64 -10.71 -4.82
CA ASP A 25 9.69 -11.20 -3.93
C ASP A 25 10.99 -11.48 -4.70
N ALA A 26 10.90 -12.08 -5.88
CA ALA A 26 12.07 -12.36 -6.72
C ALA A 26 12.81 -11.07 -7.13
N VAL A 27 12.09 -9.99 -7.44
CA VAL A 27 12.70 -8.66 -7.68
C VAL A 27 13.33 -8.13 -6.41
N CYS A 28 12.61 -8.20 -5.28
CA CYS A 28 13.11 -7.73 -3.99
C CYS A 28 14.41 -8.45 -3.58
N GLN A 29 14.48 -9.76 -3.75
CA GLN A 29 15.68 -10.54 -3.42
C GLN A 29 16.87 -10.15 -4.31
N ARG A 30 16.69 -10.04 -5.64
CA ARG A 30 17.76 -9.64 -6.56
C ARG A 30 18.35 -8.27 -6.21
N HIS A 31 17.52 -7.34 -5.80
CA HIS A 31 17.91 -5.96 -5.49
C HIS A 31 18.15 -5.71 -3.99
N ARG A 32 18.10 -6.74 -3.14
CA ARG A 32 18.26 -6.64 -1.68
C ARG A 32 17.31 -5.59 -1.09
N ILE A 33 16.04 -5.66 -1.48
CA ILE A 33 14.96 -4.80 -1.01
C ILE A 33 14.25 -5.54 0.13
N SER A 34 14.22 -4.92 1.30
CA SER A 34 13.53 -5.49 2.45
C SER A 34 12.06 -5.08 2.47
N TYR A 35 11.16 -6.04 2.63
CA TYR A 35 9.73 -5.79 2.79
C TYR A 35 9.14 -6.67 3.90
N GLN A 36 7.93 -6.36 4.32
CA GLN A 36 7.17 -7.14 5.29
C GLN A 36 5.75 -7.37 4.77
N LEU A 37 5.18 -8.53 5.07
CA LEU A 37 3.74 -8.71 4.93
C LEU A 37 3.01 -7.80 5.93
N PHE A 38 1.87 -7.27 5.53
CA PHE A 38 1.17 -6.28 6.32
C PHE A 38 -0.31 -6.65 6.52
N SER A 39 -0.96 -6.04 7.53
CA SER A 39 -2.40 -6.11 7.76
C SER A 39 -2.97 -7.55 7.79
N GLY A 40 -3.99 -7.84 6.98
CA GLY A 40 -4.62 -9.14 6.81
C GLY A 40 -3.66 -10.22 6.36
N THR A 41 -2.80 -9.90 5.40
CA THR A 41 -1.79 -10.80 4.85
C THR A 41 -0.82 -11.31 5.92
N ALA A 42 -0.29 -10.42 6.77
CA ALA A 42 0.59 -10.81 7.89
C ALA A 42 -0.15 -11.66 8.91
N LEU A 43 -1.39 -11.31 9.23
CA LEU A 43 -2.22 -12.08 10.16
C LEU A 43 -2.52 -13.48 9.61
N GLY A 44 -2.82 -13.58 8.32
CA GLY A 44 -3.04 -14.83 7.62
C GLY A 44 -1.81 -15.74 7.67
N ALA A 45 -0.63 -15.21 7.34
CA ALA A 45 0.63 -15.95 7.38
C ALA A 45 0.90 -16.55 8.77
N VAL A 46 0.66 -15.78 9.85
CA VAL A 46 0.91 -16.26 11.23
C VAL A 46 -0.16 -17.26 11.69
N ARG A 47 -1.45 -16.96 11.49
CA ARG A 47 -2.55 -17.75 12.05
C ARG A 47 -2.96 -18.93 11.18
N HIS A 48 -2.95 -18.75 9.86
CA HIS A 48 -3.47 -19.72 8.89
C HIS A 48 -2.37 -20.41 8.09
N LYS A 49 -1.10 -19.99 8.27
CA LYS A 49 0.04 -20.44 7.45
C LYS A 49 -0.16 -20.17 5.95
N GLY A 50 -0.91 -19.13 5.63
CA GLY A 50 -1.32 -18.71 4.31
C GLY A 50 -2.32 -17.57 4.41
N PHE A 51 -3.23 -17.48 3.45
CA PHE A 51 -4.29 -16.47 3.48
C PHE A 51 -5.30 -16.71 4.60
N ILE A 52 -5.90 -15.65 5.08
CA ILE A 52 -7.19 -15.75 5.75
C ILE A 52 -8.21 -16.25 4.71
N PRO A 53 -9.05 -17.27 5.00
CA PRO A 53 -9.88 -17.93 3.97
C PRO A 53 -10.83 -17.05 3.16
N TRP A 54 -11.14 -15.86 3.63
CA TRP A 54 -12.03 -14.87 2.99
C TRP A 54 -11.34 -13.57 2.63
N ASP A 55 -10.01 -13.52 2.74
CA ASP A 55 -9.21 -12.34 2.38
C ASP A 55 -9.02 -12.27 0.87
N ASP A 56 -9.18 -11.08 0.31
CA ASP A 56 -9.22 -10.86 -1.13
C ASP A 56 -8.08 -9.96 -1.63
N ASP A 57 -7.12 -9.63 -0.74
CA ASP A 57 -5.97 -8.81 -1.07
C ASP A 57 -4.64 -9.33 -0.48
N ILE A 58 -3.54 -8.83 -1.00
CA ILE A 58 -2.20 -8.94 -0.42
C ILE A 58 -1.66 -7.56 -0.17
N ASP A 59 -1.29 -7.32 1.08
CA ASP A 59 -0.65 -6.10 1.55
C ASP A 59 0.83 -6.35 1.88
N VAL A 60 1.72 -5.58 1.29
CA VAL A 60 3.13 -5.53 1.68
C VAL A 60 3.52 -4.12 2.07
N VAL A 61 4.46 -3.99 2.99
CA VAL A 61 5.03 -2.71 3.41
C VAL A 61 6.53 -2.69 3.20
N VAL A 62 7.02 -1.59 2.67
CA VAL A 62 8.43 -1.40 2.28
C VAL A 62 8.93 -0.08 2.83
N LEU A 63 10.14 -0.04 3.40
CA LEU A 63 10.75 1.23 3.81
C LEU A 63 10.87 2.19 2.62
N ARG A 64 10.66 3.48 2.84
CA ARG A 64 10.60 4.48 1.76
C ARG A 64 11.79 4.44 0.78
N GLU A 65 12.98 4.15 1.26
CA GLU A 65 14.18 4.04 0.42
C GLU A 65 14.11 2.82 -0.49
N ASP A 66 13.79 1.67 0.09
CA ASP A 66 13.62 0.41 -0.63
C ASP A 66 12.39 0.44 -1.55
N TYR A 67 11.33 1.13 -1.14
CA TYR A 67 10.15 1.36 -1.97
C TYR A 67 10.50 2.11 -3.26
N LYS A 68 11.33 3.16 -3.17
CA LYS A 68 11.80 3.87 -4.37
C LYS A 68 12.66 2.96 -5.25
N ARG A 69 13.63 2.26 -4.64
CA ARG A 69 14.50 1.31 -5.35
C ARG A 69 13.68 0.24 -6.08
N PHE A 70 12.65 -0.31 -5.43
CA PHE A 70 11.76 -1.27 -6.08
C PHE A 70 11.14 -0.71 -7.35
N PHE A 71 10.56 0.48 -7.29
CA PHE A 71 9.91 1.07 -8.46
C PHE A 71 10.89 1.59 -9.52
N ASP A 72 12.13 1.85 -9.17
CA ASP A 72 13.17 2.22 -10.12
C ASP A 72 13.62 0.99 -10.93
N CYS A 73 13.73 -0.18 -10.31
CA CYS A 73 14.09 -1.42 -11.01
C CYS A 73 12.88 -2.20 -11.58
N ALA A 74 11.69 -2.04 -11.03
CA ALA A 74 10.51 -2.82 -11.42
C ALA A 74 10.14 -2.65 -12.90
N SER A 75 10.39 -1.49 -13.50
CA SER A 75 10.14 -1.24 -14.93
C SER A 75 11.04 -2.05 -15.87
N GLU A 76 12.22 -2.48 -15.40
CA GLU A 76 13.18 -3.28 -16.17
C GLU A 76 13.07 -4.77 -15.84
N GLU A 77 12.70 -5.10 -14.60
CA GLU A 77 12.69 -6.45 -14.06
C GLU A 77 11.35 -7.18 -14.23
N LEU A 78 10.25 -6.44 -14.24
CA LEU A 78 8.92 -7.01 -14.41
C LEU A 78 8.49 -6.92 -15.88
N ASP A 79 7.99 -8.02 -16.42
CA ASP A 79 7.42 -8.03 -17.75
C ASP A 79 6.22 -7.06 -17.86
N SER A 80 6.38 -6.00 -18.64
CA SER A 80 5.35 -4.98 -18.86
C SER A 80 4.10 -5.51 -19.60
N ASN A 81 4.20 -6.64 -20.30
CA ASN A 81 3.03 -7.32 -20.87
C ASN A 81 2.22 -8.01 -19.77
N LYS A 82 2.88 -8.46 -18.70
CA LYS A 82 2.26 -9.14 -17.57
C LYS A 82 1.80 -8.19 -16.49
N TYR A 83 2.57 -7.13 -16.20
CA TYR A 83 2.34 -6.25 -15.07
C TYR A 83 2.18 -4.79 -15.45
N TYR A 84 1.22 -4.13 -14.79
CA TYR A 84 1.07 -2.68 -14.76
C TYR A 84 1.46 -2.16 -13.37
N VAL A 85 2.42 -1.25 -13.34
CA VAL A 85 2.90 -0.60 -12.11
C VAL A 85 2.13 0.68 -11.87
N GLN A 86 1.18 0.66 -10.94
CA GLN A 86 0.36 1.81 -10.56
C GLN A 86 1.01 2.56 -9.39
N ARG A 87 1.69 3.67 -9.71
CA ARG A 87 2.46 4.44 -8.72
C ARG A 87 1.58 5.33 -7.85
N GLU A 88 1.99 5.51 -6.58
CA GLU A 88 1.40 6.47 -5.66
C GLU A 88 1.37 7.89 -6.26
N PHE A 89 0.33 8.67 -5.96
CA PHE A 89 0.14 10.05 -6.41
C PHE A 89 0.26 10.28 -7.92
N SER A 90 0.06 9.26 -8.73
CA SER A 90 -0.02 9.40 -10.18
C SER A 90 -1.37 10.02 -10.60
N GLU A 91 -1.47 10.47 -11.85
CA GLU A 91 -2.62 11.21 -12.37
C GLU A 91 -3.95 10.51 -12.10
N HIS A 92 -4.01 9.21 -12.36
CA HIS A 92 -5.23 8.41 -12.18
C HIS A 92 -5.24 7.59 -10.87
N TRP A 93 -4.17 7.71 -10.06
CA TRP A 93 -4.06 7.03 -8.77
C TRP A 93 -3.59 8.00 -7.67
N PRO A 94 -4.47 8.87 -7.16
CA PRO A 94 -4.11 9.88 -6.17
C PRO A 94 -3.88 9.30 -4.77
N MET A 95 -3.74 7.98 -4.65
CA MET A 95 -3.51 7.32 -3.38
C MET A 95 -2.04 7.41 -2.96
N PHE A 96 -1.80 7.25 -1.68
CA PHE A 96 -0.49 7.35 -1.03
C PHE A 96 0.24 6.00 -0.93
N PHE A 97 -0.17 5.02 -1.69
CA PHE A 97 0.44 3.71 -1.87
C PHE A 97 0.35 3.29 -3.33
N SER A 98 1.17 2.34 -3.72
CA SER A 98 1.21 1.81 -5.09
C SER A 98 0.56 0.45 -5.17
N LYS A 99 0.20 0.04 -6.38
CA LYS A 99 -0.27 -1.31 -6.69
C LYS A 99 0.59 -1.91 -7.79
N LEU A 100 0.89 -3.19 -7.69
CA LEU A 100 1.32 -4.00 -8.82
C LEU A 100 0.09 -4.72 -9.35
N ARG A 101 -0.29 -4.49 -10.61
CA ARG A 101 -1.51 -5.04 -11.21
C ARG A 101 -1.21 -6.02 -12.32
N LEU A 102 -2.01 -7.07 -12.41
CA LEU A 102 -1.89 -8.09 -13.44
C LEU A 102 -2.69 -7.69 -14.67
N ASN A 103 -2.03 -7.55 -15.82
CA ASN A 103 -2.66 -7.26 -17.11
C ASN A 103 -3.56 -8.40 -17.56
N GLY A 104 -4.56 -8.09 -18.37
CA GLY A 104 -5.50 -9.09 -18.91
C GLY A 104 -6.47 -9.67 -17.87
N THR A 105 -6.51 -9.13 -16.66
CA THR A 105 -7.46 -9.51 -15.61
C THR A 105 -8.35 -8.35 -15.22
N THR A 106 -9.50 -8.65 -14.59
CA THR A 106 -10.41 -7.64 -14.07
C THR A 106 -10.83 -8.00 -12.65
N TYR A 107 -10.56 -7.07 -11.72
CA TYR A 107 -11.00 -7.15 -10.32
C TYR A 107 -11.50 -5.78 -9.87
N ILE A 108 -12.81 -5.63 -9.75
CA ILE A 108 -13.46 -4.36 -9.43
C ILE A 108 -13.66 -4.29 -7.91
N GLU A 109 -12.92 -3.40 -7.26
CA GLU A 109 -13.06 -3.18 -5.83
C GLU A 109 -14.40 -2.46 -5.53
N LYS A 110 -15.07 -2.86 -4.46
CA LYS A 110 -16.40 -2.38 -4.05
C LYS A 110 -16.53 -0.85 -3.97
N TYR A 111 -15.44 -0.16 -3.68
CA TYR A 111 -15.42 1.29 -3.46
C TYR A 111 -14.78 2.06 -4.63
N HIS A 112 -14.52 1.41 -5.74
CA HIS A 112 -13.95 2.09 -6.89
C HIS A 112 -15.03 2.63 -7.80
N SER A 113 -14.93 3.94 -8.08
CA SER A 113 -15.69 4.56 -9.14
C SER A 113 -15.39 3.80 -10.45
N HIS A 114 -16.39 3.70 -11.32
CA HIS A 114 -16.25 3.14 -12.67
C HIS A 114 -15.38 4.02 -13.58
N ASP A 115 -14.26 4.54 -13.07
CA ASP A 115 -13.32 5.32 -13.86
C ASP A 115 -12.51 4.37 -14.75
N ALA A 116 -12.91 4.28 -16.02
CA ALA A 116 -12.26 3.45 -17.03
C ALA A 116 -10.77 3.79 -17.26
N ARG A 117 -10.29 4.93 -16.75
CA ARG A 117 -8.87 5.33 -16.83
C ARG A 117 -8.00 4.61 -15.82
N ILE A 118 -8.61 4.00 -14.79
CA ILE A 118 -7.89 3.27 -13.76
C ILE A 118 -7.78 1.80 -14.19
N HIS A 119 -6.57 1.26 -14.17
CA HIS A 119 -6.35 -0.14 -14.43
C HIS A 119 -7.09 -1.02 -13.41
N GLN A 120 -7.92 -1.96 -13.87
CA GLN A 120 -8.79 -2.78 -13.03
C GLN A 120 -8.27 -4.22 -12.80
N GLY A 121 -7.01 -4.49 -13.13
CA GLY A 121 -6.43 -5.83 -12.95
C GLY A 121 -6.31 -6.27 -11.49
N ILE A 122 -6.26 -7.58 -11.26
CA ILE A 122 -5.90 -8.18 -9.96
C ILE A 122 -4.60 -7.54 -9.46
N TYR A 123 -4.45 -7.33 -8.16
CA TYR A 123 -3.35 -6.53 -7.62
C TYR A 123 -2.79 -7.08 -6.31
N ILE A 124 -1.61 -6.57 -5.98
CA ILE A 124 -1.06 -6.53 -4.62
C ILE A 124 -0.81 -5.07 -4.24
N ASP A 125 -1.04 -4.73 -2.98
CA ASP A 125 -0.84 -3.40 -2.43
C ASP A 125 0.55 -3.24 -1.83
N ILE A 126 1.25 -2.19 -2.24
CA ILE A 126 2.62 -1.88 -1.80
C ILE A 126 2.61 -0.55 -1.05
N PHE A 127 2.73 -0.62 0.27
CA PHE A 127 2.69 0.55 1.15
C PHE A 127 4.08 1.05 1.47
N PRO A 128 4.35 2.34 1.27
CA PRO A 128 5.58 2.93 1.77
C PRO A 128 5.53 3.12 3.28
N CYS A 129 6.63 2.82 3.95
CA CYS A 129 6.83 3.12 5.35
C CYS A 129 7.83 4.26 5.50
N ASP A 130 7.38 5.38 6.04
CA ASP A 130 8.13 6.62 6.13
C ASP A 130 8.74 6.84 7.51
N ASN A 131 9.84 7.59 7.58
CA ASN A 131 10.49 7.90 8.84
C ASN A 131 9.64 8.82 9.71
N LEU A 132 9.52 8.47 10.98
CA LEU A 132 8.85 9.28 11.99
C LEU A 132 9.88 10.18 12.68
N SER A 133 9.58 11.46 12.84
CA SER A 133 10.43 12.38 13.60
C SER A 133 10.57 11.96 15.04
N ASP A 134 11.72 12.22 15.66
CA ASP A 134 11.93 11.98 17.11
C ASP A 134 11.20 13.02 17.97
N SER A 135 10.94 14.21 17.42
CA SER A 135 10.18 15.26 18.11
C SER A 135 8.69 14.91 18.19
N ARG A 136 8.15 14.85 19.41
CA ARG A 136 6.71 14.58 19.64
C ARG A 136 5.79 15.59 18.95
N LEU A 137 6.20 16.87 18.89
CA LEU A 137 5.44 17.89 18.17
C LEU A 137 5.41 17.60 16.68
N MET A 138 6.57 17.29 16.10
CA MET A 138 6.67 16.95 14.68
C MET A 138 5.90 15.68 14.33
N GLN A 139 5.91 14.65 15.20
CA GLN A 139 5.07 13.46 15.04
C GLN A 139 3.58 13.80 14.96
N LYS A 140 3.10 14.72 15.79
CA LYS A 140 1.70 15.20 15.72
C LYS A 140 1.41 15.91 14.41
N LEU A 141 2.32 16.77 13.96
CA LEU A 141 2.17 17.46 12.68
C LEU A 141 2.18 16.48 11.49
N GLN A 142 3.08 15.50 11.48
CA GLN A 142 3.10 14.44 10.49
C GLN A 142 1.78 13.65 10.48
N TYR A 143 1.25 13.33 11.67
CA TYR A 143 -0.04 12.64 11.78
C TYR A 143 -1.20 13.47 11.21
N ILE A 144 -1.28 14.76 11.54
CA ILE A 144 -2.32 15.65 11.00
C ILE A 144 -2.17 15.76 9.47
N ALA A 145 -0.94 15.97 8.99
CA ALA A 145 -0.66 16.04 7.56
C ALA A 145 -1.09 14.76 6.83
N SER A 146 -0.81 13.58 7.40
CA SER A 146 -1.24 12.31 6.82
C SER A 146 -2.76 12.20 6.73
N LYS A 147 -3.50 12.66 7.74
CA LYS A 147 -4.98 12.66 7.70
C LYS A 147 -5.53 13.56 6.61
N ILE A 148 -4.90 14.70 6.37
CA ILE A 148 -5.28 15.63 5.28
C ILE A 148 -5.03 14.96 3.92
N VAL A 149 -3.84 14.38 3.71
CA VAL A 149 -3.50 13.70 2.46
C VAL A 149 -4.47 12.54 2.19
N ILE A 150 -4.70 11.68 3.19
CA ILE A 150 -5.64 10.54 3.08
C ILE A 150 -7.06 11.03 2.75
N ALA A 151 -7.55 12.03 3.49
CA ALA A 151 -8.90 12.56 3.28
C ALA A 151 -9.08 13.11 1.86
N LYS A 152 -8.07 13.83 1.35
CA LYS A 152 -8.07 14.34 -0.01
C LYS A 152 -8.02 13.22 -1.05
N SER A 153 -7.14 12.22 -0.87
CA SER A 153 -7.02 11.07 -1.75
C SER A 153 -8.34 10.30 -1.84
N LEU A 154 -8.97 10.02 -0.71
CA LEU A 154 -10.28 9.35 -0.66
C LEU A 154 -11.38 10.18 -1.34
N TYR A 155 -11.39 11.50 -1.10
CA TYR A 155 -12.34 12.38 -1.76
C TYR A 155 -12.17 12.36 -3.30
N THR A 156 -10.94 12.47 -3.77
CA THR A 156 -10.63 12.44 -5.21
C THR A 156 -11.03 11.12 -5.86
N ARG A 157 -10.99 10.01 -5.10
CA ARG A 157 -11.44 8.69 -5.52
C ARG A 157 -12.96 8.48 -5.46
N GLY A 158 -13.72 9.50 -5.07
CA GLY A 158 -15.18 9.40 -4.95
C GLY A 158 -15.66 8.57 -3.75
N TYR A 159 -14.80 8.35 -2.74
CA TYR A 159 -15.21 7.68 -1.53
C TYR A 159 -16.33 8.46 -0.84
N ASP A 160 -17.48 7.84 -0.64
CA ASP A 160 -18.61 8.41 0.09
C ASP A 160 -18.74 7.81 1.49
N THR A 161 -19.31 8.58 2.41
CA THR A 161 -19.52 8.21 3.79
C THR A 161 -20.78 8.85 4.35
N ASN A 162 -21.57 8.09 5.09
CA ASN A 162 -22.77 8.57 5.77
C ASN A 162 -22.46 9.45 7.01
N ARG A 163 -21.19 9.54 7.41
CA ARG A 163 -20.78 10.36 8.56
C ARG A 163 -20.55 11.81 8.12
N THR A 164 -21.48 12.71 8.45
CA THR A 164 -21.46 14.13 8.08
C THR A 164 -20.13 14.82 8.40
N VAL A 165 -19.61 14.62 9.63
CA VAL A 165 -18.33 15.22 10.05
C VAL A 165 -17.17 14.77 9.16
N LYS A 166 -17.11 13.48 8.82
CA LYS A 166 -16.07 12.96 7.91
C LYS A 166 -16.21 13.53 6.51
N LYS A 167 -17.44 13.64 6.00
CA LYS A 167 -17.72 14.23 4.69
C LYS A 167 -17.31 15.69 4.62
N CYS A 168 -17.69 16.51 5.61
CA CYS A 168 -17.25 17.91 5.70
C CYS A 168 -15.72 18.05 5.78
N PHE A 169 -15.06 17.22 6.59
CA PHE A 169 -13.60 17.22 6.69
C PHE A 169 -12.93 16.88 5.34
N MET A 170 -13.43 15.87 4.63
CA MET A 170 -12.91 15.50 3.31
C MET A 170 -13.11 16.63 2.28
N GLN A 171 -14.28 17.30 2.29
CA GLN A 171 -14.57 18.44 1.44
C GLN A 171 -13.63 19.63 1.74
N PHE A 172 -13.36 19.90 3.01
CA PHE A 172 -12.38 20.92 3.40
C PHE A 172 -10.97 20.55 2.92
N CYS A 173 -10.55 19.30 3.12
CA CYS A 173 -9.22 18.87 2.67
C CYS A 173 -9.03 18.95 1.15
N ARG A 174 -10.11 18.91 0.35
CA ARG A 174 -10.05 19.04 -1.10
C ARG A 174 -9.36 20.31 -1.57
N ILE A 175 -9.64 21.45 -0.91
CA ILE A 175 -9.12 22.78 -1.29
C ILE A 175 -7.67 23.00 -0.84
N LEU A 176 -7.16 22.17 0.09
CA LEU A 176 -5.80 22.32 0.60
C LEU A 176 -4.77 21.84 -0.43
N PRO A 177 -3.60 22.48 -0.56
CA PRO A 177 -2.52 21.99 -1.41
C PRO A 177 -1.98 20.67 -0.84
N THR A 178 -1.74 19.67 -1.70
CA THR A 178 -1.27 18.34 -1.24
C THR A 178 0.23 18.33 -0.93
N GLU A 179 1.02 19.05 -1.73
CA GLU A 179 2.48 18.96 -1.68
C GLU A 179 3.12 19.37 -0.34
N PRO A 180 2.72 20.44 0.36
CA PRO A 180 3.30 20.77 1.67
C PRO A 180 3.08 19.65 2.69
N PHE A 181 1.88 19.05 2.70
CA PHE A 181 1.55 17.96 3.62
C PHE A 181 2.29 16.67 3.27
N LYS A 182 2.41 16.34 1.97
CA LYS A 182 3.24 15.22 1.51
C LYS A 182 4.70 15.39 1.95
N ARG A 183 5.29 16.56 1.73
CA ARG A 183 6.67 16.84 2.14
C ARG A 183 6.89 16.72 3.64
N LEU A 184 5.89 17.10 4.43
CA LEU A 184 5.95 16.95 5.88
C LEU A 184 5.91 15.48 6.29
N CYS A 185 5.12 14.69 5.59
CA CYS A 185 4.99 13.25 5.82
C CYS A 185 6.23 12.47 5.33
N ILE A 186 6.67 12.74 4.10
CA ILE A 186 7.81 12.07 3.44
C ILE A 186 9.11 12.82 3.78
N ARG A 187 9.26 13.28 5.00
CA ARG A 187 10.45 14.00 5.41
C ARG A 187 11.69 13.16 5.14
N ARG A 188 12.63 13.73 4.37
CA ARG A 188 13.90 13.10 4.01
C ARG A 188 14.67 12.73 5.27
N ASN A 189 15.17 11.54 5.25
CA ASN A 189 15.83 10.78 6.25
C ASN A 189 16.89 11.53 7.05
N ASP A 190 16.65 11.55 8.33
CA ASP A 190 17.73 11.21 9.23
C ASP A 190 17.71 9.68 9.33
N SER A 191 18.74 9.03 8.79
CA SER A 191 18.92 7.56 8.87
C SER A 191 19.07 7.07 10.31
N SER A 192 19.11 7.99 11.28
CA SER A 192 19.12 7.76 12.71
C SER A 192 17.73 7.55 13.32
N SER A 193 16.63 7.82 12.60
CA SER A 193 15.30 7.60 13.16
C SER A 193 15.00 6.11 13.29
N LEU A 194 14.86 5.64 14.53
CA LEU A 194 14.51 4.26 14.86
C LEU A 194 13.03 3.95 14.64
N LYS A 195 12.21 4.96 14.34
CA LYS A 195 10.76 4.84 14.21
C LYS A 195 10.29 5.17 12.82
N VAL A 196 9.42 4.33 12.31
CA VAL A 196 8.78 4.49 11.01
C VAL A 196 7.26 4.45 11.15
N HIS A 197 6.53 4.99 10.18
CA HIS A 197 5.07 4.95 10.17
C HIS A 197 4.51 4.71 8.78
N ILE A 198 3.33 4.12 8.73
CA ILE A 198 2.54 3.98 7.52
C ILE A 198 1.41 4.99 7.58
N PHE A 199 1.20 5.74 6.51
CA PHE A 199 0.13 6.72 6.41
C PHE A 199 -1.25 6.12 6.55
N PHE A 200 -1.42 4.90 6.06
CA PHE A 200 -2.69 4.20 6.08
C PHE A 200 -2.96 3.57 7.46
N GLY A 201 -4.22 3.63 7.91
CA GLY A 201 -4.65 2.89 9.09
C GLY A 201 -4.44 3.59 10.44
N GLY A 202 -4.35 4.92 10.46
CA GLY A 202 -4.41 5.66 11.72
C GLY A 202 -3.05 5.94 12.37
N GLY A 203 -1.99 5.92 11.59
CA GLY A 203 -0.66 6.30 12.09
C GLY A 203 -0.04 5.24 13.00
N LYS A 204 -0.18 3.97 12.67
CA LYS A 204 0.54 2.90 13.36
C LYS A 204 2.04 3.15 13.27
N LYS A 205 2.71 3.14 14.42
CA LYS A 205 4.15 3.32 14.55
C LYS A 205 4.80 1.95 14.63
N PHE A 206 5.93 1.79 13.95
CA PHE A 206 6.74 0.57 13.97
C PHE A 206 8.18 0.93 14.33
N GLU A 207 8.91 -0.03 14.87
CA GLU A 207 10.36 0.08 15.01
C GLU A 207 11.02 -0.37 13.70
N ARG A 208 12.04 0.36 13.28
CA ARG A 208 12.76 0.10 12.03
C ARG A 208 13.50 -1.24 12.06
N SER A 209 13.86 -1.73 13.24
CA SER A 209 14.52 -3.03 13.46
C SER A 209 13.75 -4.20 12.83
N ILE A 210 12.41 -4.14 12.80
CA ILE A 210 11.57 -5.17 12.19
C ILE A 210 11.93 -5.40 10.71
N PHE A 211 12.41 -4.37 10.01
CA PHE A 211 12.80 -4.47 8.61
C PHE A 211 14.25 -4.92 8.41
N LEU A 212 15.09 -4.79 9.44
CA LEU A 212 16.52 -5.13 9.36
C LEU A 212 16.78 -6.59 9.72
N GLU A 213 15.97 -7.18 10.62
CA GLU A 213 16.16 -8.54 11.08
C GLU A 213 15.81 -9.61 10.03
N ASN A 214 14.92 -9.30 9.09
CA ASN A 214 14.47 -10.27 8.08
C ASN A 214 15.28 -10.26 6.77
N GLY A 215 16.28 -9.39 6.65
CA GLY A 215 17.21 -9.40 5.51
C GLY A 215 18.26 -10.53 5.56
N LEU A 216 18.27 -11.36 6.61
CA LEU A 216 19.31 -12.38 6.85
C LEU A 216 18.77 -13.78 7.21
N SER A 217 17.46 -13.98 7.23
CA SER A 217 16.89 -15.30 7.57
C SER A 217 15.70 -15.64 6.68
N ASN A 218 15.97 -16.09 5.47
CA ASN A 218 15.09 -17.04 4.81
C ASN A 218 15.62 -18.46 5.04
N PRO A 219 14.77 -19.37 5.53
CA PRO A 219 15.09 -20.80 5.52
C PRO A 219 15.05 -21.34 4.09
#